data_9f4ad5e1570695c5148a6e0930eb3524
#
_entry.id   9f4ad5e1570695c5148a6e0930eb3524
#
_cell.length_a   1.000
_cell.length_b   1.000
_cell.length_c   1.000
_cell.angle_alpha   90.00
_cell.angle_beta   90.00
_cell.angle_gamma   90.00
#
_symmetry.space_group_name_H-M   'P 1'
#
loop_
_entity.id
_entity.type
_entity.pdbx_description
1 polymer ?
#
loop_
_entity_poly.entity_id
_entity_poly.type
_entity_poly.pdbx_seq_one_letter_code
_entity_poly.pdbx_strand_id
1 'polypeptide(L)'
;MFESAEDSELIRSNPMQKVKKPRRNKADTKDATQVEAFSIEEMQHILECLKNEPLKWQAYVTLIIDTGCRRGEICGLRWQSVNFKDKTITIENNLVYTSAKKGGKGVFEDTPKTDASARVIDVSDDAADLLRQLRIEQSRACISPYVFSQDGRAEPMHPTSPTRYFKKFGERYGIDHFHPHKLRHTFASIAITNHADVASVSEKLGHANKGITLKMYTHANAESIKAAGDIFRNALKAKKDDSKQA
;
A
#
# COMPACT_ATOMS: atom_id res chain seq x y z
N MET A 1 30.12 -11.20 11.17
CA MET A 1 31.49 -10.99 11.75
C MET A 1 31.69 -11.91 12.97
N PHE A 2 30.91 -11.88 14.05
CA PHE A 2 31.12 -12.77 15.21
C PHE A 2 30.78 -14.25 14.92
N GLU A 3 29.72 -14.52 14.13
CA GLU A 3 29.41 -15.90 13.67
C GLU A 3 30.57 -16.46 12.84
N SER A 4 31.10 -15.68 11.90
CA SER A 4 32.24 -16.04 11.07
C SER A 4 33.53 -16.27 11.87
N ALA A 5 33.67 -15.56 12.98
CA ALA A 5 34.82 -15.73 13.87
C ALA A 5 34.70 -17.00 14.76
N GLU A 6 33.45 -17.36 15.15
CA GLU A 6 33.14 -18.61 15.83
C GLU A 6 33.34 -19.81 14.91
N ASP A 7 32.82 -19.74 13.66
CA ASP A 7 33.00 -20.76 12.63
C ASP A 7 34.47 -20.99 12.26
N SER A 8 35.30 -19.94 12.38
CA SER A 8 36.74 -19.99 12.13
C SER A 8 37.55 -20.30 13.38
N GLU A 9 36.94 -20.71 14.49
CA GLU A 9 37.55 -21.02 15.78
C GLU A 9 38.38 -19.90 16.40
N LEU A 10 38.22 -18.65 15.92
CA LEU A 10 38.94 -17.48 16.44
C LEU A 10 38.37 -17.02 17.80
N ILE A 11 37.11 -17.37 18.08
CA ILE A 11 36.46 -17.15 19.37
C ILE A 11 35.69 -18.41 19.76
N ARG A 12 35.66 -18.74 21.08
CA ARG A 12 34.96 -19.91 21.60
C ARG A 12 33.44 -19.87 21.51
N SER A 13 32.84 -18.69 21.47
CA SER A 13 31.41 -18.50 21.34
C SER A 13 31.11 -17.06 20.89
N ASN A 14 30.04 -16.91 20.15
CA ASN A 14 29.58 -15.59 19.71
C ASN A 14 29.00 -14.80 20.89
N PRO A 15 29.64 -13.71 21.35
CA PRO A 15 29.19 -12.94 22.52
C PRO A 15 27.82 -12.26 22.28
N MET A 16 27.44 -12.10 21.00
CA MET A 16 26.16 -11.45 20.64
C MET A 16 24.94 -12.39 20.74
N GLN A 17 25.14 -13.72 20.81
CA GLN A 17 24.01 -14.66 20.93
C GLN A 17 23.19 -14.44 22.21
N LYS A 18 23.85 -14.02 23.30
CA LYS A 18 23.23 -13.77 24.61
C LYS A 18 22.77 -12.30 24.79
N VAL A 19 23.10 -11.40 23.85
CA VAL A 19 22.72 -10.01 23.95
C VAL A 19 21.28 -9.83 23.49
N LYS A 20 20.39 -9.54 24.42
CA LYS A 20 19.01 -9.12 24.10
C LYS A 20 19.10 -7.73 23.45
N LYS A 21 18.53 -7.60 22.24
CA LYS A 21 18.39 -6.28 21.60
C LYS A 21 17.76 -5.32 22.61
N PRO A 22 18.38 -4.15 22.85
CA PRO A 22 17.77 -3.15 23.75
C PRO A 22 16.37 -2.84 23.23
N ARG A 23 15.38 -2.90 24.13
CA ARG A 23 14.04 -2.41 23.79
C ARG A 23 14.19 -0.90 23.56
N ARG A 24 13.86 -0.42 22.39
CA ARG A 24 13.75 1.02 22.14
C ARG A 24 12.79 1.58 23.16
N ASN A 25 13.27 2.49 24.01
CA ASN A 25 12.40 3.21 24.94
C ASN A 25 11.38 4.00 24.12
N LYS A 26 10.12 4.00 24.55
CA LYS A 26 9.05 4.79 23.89
C LYS A 26 9.36 6.30 23.88
N ALA A 27 10.29 6.77 24.71
CA ALA A 27 10.76 8.15 24.75
C ALA A 27 11.64 8.52 23.54
N ASP A 28 12.38 7.56 22.96
CA ASP A 28 13.27 7.81 21.82
C ASP A 28 12.51 7.82 20.47
N THR A 29 11.20 7.59 20.49
CA THR A 29 10.33 7.62 19.32
C THR A 29 9.59 8.95 19.13
N LYS A 30 10.04 10.02 19.80
CA LYS A 30 9.36 11.33 19.72
C LYS A 30 9.48 12.05 18.38
N ASP A 31 10.28 11.56 17.44
CA ASP A 31 10.44 12.16 16.10
C ASP A 31 10.34 11.14 14.94
N ALA A 32 9.50 10.13 15.06
CA ALA A 32 8.94 9.58 13.84
C ALA A 32 7.98 10.67 13.34
N THR A 33 8.46 11.55 12.46
CA THR A 33 7.65 12.50 11.71
C THR A 33 6.41 11.74 11.25
N GLN A 34 5.26 12.08 11.82
CA GLN A 34 3.99 11.54 11.36
C GLN A 34 3.91 11.94 9.89
N VAL A 35 3.99 10.96 9.00
CA VAL A 35 3.79 11.21 7.59
C VAL A 35 2.31 11.55 7.45
N GLU A 36 2.01 12.85 7.41
CA GLU A 36 0.65 13.32 7.17
C GLU A 36 0.14 12.78 5.84
N ALA A 37 -1.14 12.41 5.81
CA ALA A 37 -1.82 12.05 4.58
C ALA A 37 -1.83 13.24 3.62
N PHE A 38 -1.91 12.98 2.33
CA PHE A 38 -2.18 14.04 1.36
C PHE A 38 -3.61 14.55 1.54
N SER A 39 -3.81 15.86 1.34
CA SER A 39 -5.15 16.44 1.25
C SER A 39 -5.85 16.01 -0.06
N ILE A 40 -7.15 16.28 -0.14
CA ILE A 40 -7.92 15.99 -1.37
C ILE A 40 -7.40 16.82 -2.53
N GLU A 41 -7.04 18.09 -2.29
CA GLU A 41 -6.49 19.00 -3.30
C GLU A 41 -5.11 18.53 -3.79
N GLU A 42 -4.24 18.08 -2.87
CA GLU A 42 -2.95 17.47 -3.23
C GLU A 42 -3.16 16.20 -4.06
N MET A 43 -4.13 15.36 -3.71
CA MET A 43 -4.44 14.15 -4.48
C MET A 43 -4.98 14.48 -5.87
N GLN A 44 -5.81 15.51 -6.02
CA GLN A 44 -6.29 16.00 -7.32
C GLN A 44 -5.12 16.50 -8.18
N HIS A 45 -4.21 17.27 -7.59
CA HIS A 45 -2.99 17.70 -8.27
C HIS A 45 -2.11 16.54 -8.71
N ILE A 46 -1.90 15.54 -7.86
CA ILE A 46 -1.16 14.32 -8.20
C ILE A 46 -1.79 13.61 -9.41
N LEU A 47 -3.12 13.44 -9.41
CA LEU A 47 -3.83 12.79 -10.50
C LEU A 47 -3.72 13.57 -11.82
N GLU A 48 -3.74 14.90 -11.76
CA GLU A 48 -3.57 15.74 -12.96
C GLU A 48 -2.14 15.64 -13.52
N CYS A 49 -1.13 15.70 -12.66
CA CYS A 49 0.27 15.51 -13.06
C CYS A 49 0.51 14.12 -13.66
N LEU A 50 -0.18 13.11 -13.13
CA LEU A 50 -0.03 11.72 -13.55
C LEU A 50 -0.44 11.49 -15.00
N LYS A 51 -1.36 12.29 -15.55
CA LYS A 51 -1.78 12.21 -16.96
C LYS A 51 -0.63 12.44 -17.96
N ASN A 52 0.42 13.13 -17.54
CA ASN A 52 1.59 13.41 -18.36
C ASN A 52 2.70 12.34 -18.26
N GLU A 53 2.48 11.29 -17.48
CA GLU A 53 3.45 10.24 -17.24
C GLU A 53 3.25 9.03 -18.18
N PRO A 54 4.27 8.17 -18.39
CA PRO A 54 4.11 6.94 -19.16
C PRO A 54 2.97 6.06 -18.63
N LEU A 55 2.22 5.42 -19.51
CA LEU A 55 1.03 4.61 -19.22
C LEU A 55 1.25 3.61 -18.08
N LYS A 56 2.41 2.94 -18.05
CA LYS A 56 2.78 2.03 -16.96
C LYS A 56 2.73 2.68 -15.58
N TRP A 57 3.18 3.93 -15.48
CA TRP A 57 3.20 4.64 -14.21
C TRP A 57 1.85 5.26 -13.86
N GLN A 58 1.08 5.67 -14.88
CA GLN A 58 -0.32 6.05 -14.68
C GLN A 58 -1.08 4.89 -14.05
N ALA A 59 -1.04 3.70 -14.66
CA ALA A 59 -1.69 2.50 -14.15
C ALA A 59 -1.19 2.10 -12.74
N TYR A 60 0.12 2.17 -12.51
CA TYR A 60 0.74 1.79 -11.23
C TYR A 60 0.28 2.69 -10.08
N VAL A 61 0.35 4.01 -10.27
CA VAL A 61 0.01 4.99 -9.23
C VAL A 61 -1.49 4.99 -8.98
N THR A 62 -2.31 4.99 -10.05
CA THR A 62 -3.77 4.92 -9.93
C THR A 62 -4.20 3.68 -9.16
N LEU A 63 -3.58 2.53 -9.44
CA LEU A 63 -3.91 1.29 -8.74
C LEU A 63 -3.56 1.35 -7.24
N ILE A 64 -2.45 2.00 -6.85
CA ILE A 64 -2.13 2.21 -5.43
C ILE A 64 -3.14 3.15 -4.78
N ILE A 65 -3.51 4.24 -5.44
CA ILE A 65 -4.50 5.21 -4.94
C ILE A 65 -5.84 4.52 -4.72
N ASP A 66 -6.26 3.70 -5.67
CA ASP A 66 -7.58 3.05 -5.69
C ASP A 66 -7.71 1.90 -4.67
N THR A 67 -6.63 1.16 -4.48
CA THR A 67 -6.64 -0.07 -3.68
C THR A 67 -5.94 0.04 -2.33
N GLY A 68 -5.05 1.00 -2.18
CA GLY A 68 -4.16 1.09 -1.03
C GLY A 68 -3.17 -0.07 -0.89
N CYS A 69 -2.94 -0.86 -1.94
CA CYS A 69 -2.05 -2.02 -1.91
C CYS A 69 -0.60 -1.66 -1.57
N ARG A 70 0.12 -2.65 -1.04
CA ARG A 70 1.56 -2.50 -0.80
C ARG A 70 2.32 -2.47 -2.12
N ARG A 71 3.44 -1.74 -2.14
CA ARG A 71 4.34 -1.66 -3.29
C ARG A 71 4.68 -3.03 -3.88
N GLY A 72 5.05 -3.99 -3.03
CA GLY A 72 5.44 -5.33 -3.47
C GLY A 72 4.28 -6.16 -3.99
N GLU A 73 3.07 -5.97 -3.46
CA GLU A 73 1.84 -6.60 -3.93
C GLU A 73 1.54 -6.17 -5.37
N ILE A 74 1.63 -4.87 -5.66
CA ILE A 74 1.43 -4.34 -7.02
C ILE A 74 2.54 -4.81 -7.98
N CYS A 75 3.81 -4.83 -7.54
CA CYS A 75 4.90 -5.36 -8.35
C CYS A 75 4.73 -6.85 -8.68
N GLY A 76 4.12 -7.63 -7.77
CA GLY A 76 3.85 -9.06 -7.95
C GLY A 76 2.55 -9.39 -8.67
N LEU A 77 1.74 -8.40 -9.02
CA LEU A 77 0.44 -8.60 -9.64
C LEU A 77 0.59 -9.24 -11.03
N ARG A 78 -0.19 -10.30 -11.27
CA ARG A 78 -0.20 -11.04 -12.55
C ARG A 78 -1.47 -10.76 -13.32
N TRP A 79 -1.40 -10.85 -14.66
CA TRP A 79 -2.58 -10.66 -15.52
C TRP A 79 -3.71 -11.66 -15.27
N GLN A 80 -3.38 -12.87 -14.84
CA GLN A 80 -4.40 -13.88 -14.47
C GLN A 80 -5.21 -13.50 -13.23
N SER A 81 -4.65 -12.65 -12.37
CA SER A 81 -5.29 -12.13 -11.15
C SER A 81 -6.08 -10.84 -11.40
N VAL A 82 -6.24 -10.39 -12.63
CA VAL A 82 -7.03 -9.22 -13.02
C VAL A 82 -8.31 -9.68 -13.71
N ASN A 83 -9.45 -9.43 -13.09
CA ASN A 83 -10.76 -9.68 -13.66
C ASN A 83 -11.35 -8.38 -14.22
N PHE A 84 -11.28 -8.23 -15.55
CA PHE A 84 -11.79 -7.05 -16.24
C PHE A 84 -13.33 -6.96 -16.28
N LYS A 85 -14.04 -8.10 -16.16
CA LYS A 85 -15.50 -8.15 -16.19
C LYS A 85 -16.07 -7.59 -14.88
N ASP A 86 -15.54 -8.08 -13.77
CA ASP A 86 -16.02 -7.72 -12.44
C ASP A 86 -15.23 -6.53 -11.87
N LYS A 87 -14.22 -6.01 -12.62
CA LYS A 87 -13.32 -4.92 -12.21
C LYS A 87 -12.69 -5.19 -10.86
N THR A 88 -12.07 -6.36 -10.70
CA THR A 88 -11.39 -6.77 -9.47
C THR A 88 -9.96 -7.23 -9.76
N ILE A 89 -9.14 -7.13 -8.73
CA ILE A 89 -7.82 -7.75 -8.70
C ILE A 89 -7.71 -8.68 -7.50
N THR A 90 -7.01 -9.80 -7.67
CA THR A 90 -6.69 -10.71 -6.58
C THR A 90 -5.24 -10.52 -6.17
N ILE A 91 -5.01 -10.16 -4.90
CA ILE A 91 -3.66 -10.04 -4.34
C ILE A 91 -3.28 -11.38 -3.71
N GLU A 92 -2.33 -12.08 -4.32
CA GLU A 92 -1.86 -13.41 -3.90
C GLU A 92 -0.37 -13.39 -3.56
N ASN A 93 0.40 -12.48 -4.17
CA ASN A 93 1.86 -12.46 -4.09
C ASN A 93 2.36 -11.09 -3.65
N ASN A 94 3.52 -11.11 -3.00
CA ASN A 94 4.24 -9.90 -2.62
C ASN A 94 5.71 -10.04 -3.05
N LEU A 95 6.18 -9.19 -3.94
CA LEU A 95 7.59 -9.15 -4.31
C LEU A 95 8.41 -8.39 -3.28
N VAL A 96 9.40 -9.07 -2.72
CA VAL A 96 10.33 -8.52 -1.73
C VAL A 96 11.74 -8.50 -2.30
N TYR A 97 12.47 -7.46 -1.99
CA TYR A 97 13.89 -7.36 -2.29
C TYR A 97 14.71 -7.28 -1.01
N THR A 98 15.66 -8.19 -0.89
CA THR A 98 16.70 -8.16 0.14
C THR A 98 18.08 -8.11 -0.48
N SER A 99 18.91 -7.16 -0.02
CA SER A 99 20.22 -6.96 -0.61
C SER A 99 21.14 -8.18 -0.42
N ALA A 100 21.67 -8.71 -1.51
CA ALA A 100 22.65 -9.81 -1.48
C ALA A 100 23.91 -9.47 -0.66
N LYS A 101 24.31 -8.17 -0.64
CA LYS A 101 25.44 -7.68 0.19
C LYS A 101 25.22 -7.85 1.70
N LYS A 102 23.96 -8.09 2.13
CA LYS A 102 23.56 -8.35 3.51
C LYS A 102 23.11 -9.79 3.72
N GLY A 103 23.53 -10.73 2.87
CA GLY A 103 23.10 -12.13 2.92
C GLY A 103 21.66 -12.35 2.43
N GLY A 104 21.09 -11.40 1.69
CA GLY A 104 19.72 -11.52 1.19
C GLY A 104 19.61 -12.29 -0.12
N LYS A 105 18.38 -12.71 -0.45
CA LYS A 105 18.05 -13.56 -1.61
C LYS A 105 17.87 -12.80 -2.94
N GLY A 106 18.08 -11.48 -2.98
CA GLY A 106 17.73 -10.66 -4.14
C GLY A 106 16.23 -10.35 -4.21
N VAL A 107 15.62 -10.42 -5.39
CA VAL A 107 14.16 -10.33 -5.57
C VAL A 107 13.59 -11.73 -5.43
N PHE A 108 12.57 -11.89 -4.60
CA PHE A 108 11.84 -13.13 -4.45
C PHE A 108 10.36 -12.86 -4.15
N GLU A 109 9.53 -13.82 -4.51
CA GLU A 109 8.11 -13.81 -4.13
C GLU A 109 8.00 -14.28 -2.67
N ASP A 110 7.43 -13.42 -1.84
CA ASP A 110 7.03 -13.77 -0.49
C ASP A 110 5.54 -14.12 -0.55
N THR A 111 5.29 -15.42 -0.63
CA THR A 111 3.92 -15.92 -0.53
C THR A 111 3.44 -15.68 0.89
N PRO A 112 2.27 -15.08 1.07
CA PRO A 112 1.72 -14.86 2.41
C PRO A 112 1.65 -16.17 3.17
N LYS A 113 2.15 -16.16 4.40
CA LYS A 113 2.22 -17.36 5.27
C LYS A 113 0.86 -17.92 5.72
N THR A 114 -0.23 -17.25 5.34
CA THR A 114 -1.60 -17.66 5.68
C THR A 114 -2.54 -17.35 4.52
N ASP A 115 -3.54 -18.20 4.29
CA ASP A 115 -4.62 -17.99 3.31
C ASP A 115 -5.38 -16.66 3.52
N ALA A 116 -5.30 -16.09 4.71
CA ALA A 116 -5.87 -14.79 5.07
C ALA A 116 -5.24 -13.58 4.37
N SER A 117 -4.17 -13.77 3.60
CA SER A 117 -3.49 -12.68 2.89
C SER A 117 -3.89 -12.57 1.42
N ALA A 118 -4.49 -13.61 0.83
CA ALA A 118 -5.13 -13.55 -0.47
C ALA A 118 -6.45 -12.78 -0.33
N ARG A 119 -6.62 -11.72 -1.09
CA ARG A 119 -7.82 -10.90 -1.05
C ARG A 119 -8.20 -10.39 -2.43
N VAL A 120 -9.49 -10.29 -2.68
CA VAL A 120 -10.05 -9.67 -3.87
C VAL A 120 -10.37 -8.20 -3.55
N ILE A 121 -9.98 -7.32 -4.44
CA ILE A 121 -10.15 -5.87 -4.27
C ILE A 121 -10.79 -5.32 -5.53
N ASP A 122 -11.86 -4.52 -5.34
CA ASP A 122 -12.48 -3.77 -6.43
C ASP A 122 -11.56 -2.65 -6.90
N VAL A 123 -11.55 -2.42 -8.20
CA VAL A 123 -10.84 -1.30 -8.83
C VAL A 123 -11.82 -0.40 -9.59
N SER A 124 -11.50 0.89 -9.67
CA SER A 124 -12.29 1.87 -10.39
C SER A 124 -12.29 1.60 -11.91
N ASP A 125 -13.22 2.24 -12.60
CA ASP A 125 -13.28 2.20 -14.08
C ASP A 125 -11.99 2.74 -14.69
N ASP A 126 -11.48 3.84 -14.16
CA ASP A 126 -10.24 4.47 -14.62
C ASP A 126 -9.04 3.52 -14.47
N ALA A 127 -8.92 2.83 -13.32
CA ALA A 127 -7.85 1.85 -13.11
C ALA A 127 -7.99 0.66 -14.06
N ALA A 128 -9.21 0.15 -14.25
CA ALA A 128 -9.47 -0.96 -15.17
C ALA A 128 -9.15 -0.59 -16.63
N ASP A 129 -9.47 0.63 -17.05
CA ASP A 129 -9.18 1.13 -18.39
C ASP A 129 -7.68 1.34 -18.63
N LEU A 130 -6.96 1.90 -17.66
CA LEU A 130 -5.51 2.01 -17.71
C LEU A 130 -4.84 0.63 -17.78
N LEU A 131 -5.35 -0.37 -17.04
CA LEU A 131 -4.85 -1.74 -17.10
C LEU A 131 -5.11 -2.40 -18.47
N ARG A 132 -6.28 -2.16 -19.10
CA ARG A 132 -6.56 -2.65 -20.47
C ARG A 132 -5.59 -2.07 -21.47
N GLN A 133 -5.37 -0.76 -21.43
CA GLN A 133 -4.43 -0.06 -22.32
C GLN A 133 -3.00 -0.58 -22.09
N LEU A 134 -2.57 -0.72 -20.83
CA LEU A 134 -1.25 -1.26 -20.49
C LEU A 134 -1.04 -2.67 -21.03
N ARG A 135 -2.06 -3.54 -20.94
CA ARG A 135 -2.00 -4.90 -21.48
C ARG A 135 -1.76 -4.92 -22.99
N ILE A 136 -2.46 -4.02 -23.70
CA ILE A 136 -2.30 -3.88 -25.17
C ILE A 136 -0.89 -3.37 -25.49
N GLU A 137 -0.42 -2.34 -24.80
CA GLU A 137 0.92 -1.77 -25.02
C GLU A 137 2.00 -2.82 -24.72
N GLN A 138 1.90 -3.51 -23.60
CA GLN A 138 2.87 -4.50 -23.16
C GLN A 138 2.92 -5.68 -24.12
N SER A 139 1.77 -6.16 -24.64
CA SER A 139 1.71 -7.30 -25.57
C SER A 139 2.44 -7.05 -26.89
N ARG A 140 2.62 -5.78 -27.28
CA ARG A 140 3.38 -5.40 -28.49
C ARG A 140 4.89 -5.42 -28.25
N ALA A 141 5.33 -5.23 -27.00
CA ALA A 141 6.74 -5.17 -26.65
C ALA A 141 7.28 -6.53 -26.18
N CYS A 142 6.62 -7.17 -25.24
CA CYS A 142 7.00 -8.46 -24.67
C CYS A 142 5.80 -9.10 -23.95
N ILE A 143 5.59 -10.40 -24.14
CA ILE A 143 4.59 -11.14 -23.37
C ILE A 143 5.15 -11.42 -21.97
N SER A 144 4.50 -10.85 -20.96
CA SER A 144 4.84 -11.05 -19.54
C SER A 144 3.61 -11.54 -18.76
N PRO A 145 3.76 -12.47 -17.82
CA PRO A 145 2.68 -12.83 -16.91
C PRO A 145 2.36 -11.72 -15.89
N TYR A 146 3.28 -10.77 -15.69
CA TYR A 146 3.14 -9.69 -14.71
C TYR A 146 2.51 -8.45 -15.35
N VAL A 147 1.62 -7.80 -14.59
CA VAL A 147 1.02 -6.52 -15.00
C VAL A 147 2.11 -5.44 -15.11
N PHE A 148 3.01 -5.41 -14.15
CA PHE A 148 4.14 -4.47 -14.13
C PHE A 148 5.45 -5.24 -14.33
N SER A 149 5.87 -5.31 -15.57
CA SER A 149 7.13 -5.96 -15.97
C SER A 149 8.28 -4.96 -16.14
N GLN A 150 9.49 -5.49 -16.23
CA GLN A 150 10.64 -4.71 -16.69
C GLN A 150 10.47 -4.38 -18.18
N ASP A 151 10.98 -3.21 -18.59
CA ASP A 151 10.84 -2.77 -19.97
C ASP A 151 11.49 -3.78 -20.94
N GLY A 152 10.67 -4.29 -21.89
CA GLY A 152 11.10 -5.26 -22.89
C GLY A 152 11.43 -6.66 -22.34
N ARG A 153 11.02 -7.01 -21.12
CA ARG A 153 11.31 -8.29 -20.47
C ARG A 153 10.06 -8.90 -19.83
N ALA A 154 10.07 -10.22 -19.69
CA ALA A 154 8.97 -10.96 -19.05
C ALA A 154 9.00 -10.91 -17.52
N GLU A 155 10.15 -10.56 -16.93
CA GLU A 155 10.35 -10.51 -15.49
C GLU A 155 9.55 -9.36 -14.85
N PRO A 156 9.13 -9.51 -13.58
CA PRO A 156 8.41 -8.48 -12.87
C PRO A 156 9.26 -7.23 -12.67
N MET A 157 8.62 -6.09 -12.55
CA MET A 157 9.28 -4.84 -12.20
C MET A 157 9.99 -4.97 -10.85
N HIS A 158 11.27 -4.58 -10.79
CA HIS A 158 12.05 -4.64 -9.56
C HIS A 158 11.37 -3.81 -8.43
N PRO A 159 11.18 -4.37 -7.22
CA PRO A 159 10.43 -3.70 -6.14
C PRO A 159 10.98 -2.34 -5.68
N THR A 160 12.23 -2.00 -6.04
CA THR A 160 12.78 -0.67 -5.75
C THR A 160 12.50 0.36 -6.85
N SER A 161 12.06 -0.08 -8.05
CA SER A 161 11.80 0.83 -9.17
C SER A 161 10.71 1.85 -8.86
N PRO A 162 9.58 1.49 -8.22
CA PRO A 162 8.59 2.46 -7.79
C PRO A 162 9.17 3.53 -6.84
N THR A 163 10.01 3.15 -5.88
CA THR A 163 10.59 4.12 -4.95
C THR A 163 11.42 5.19 -5.69
N ARG A 164 12.18 4.78 -6.70
CA ARG A 164 12.95 5.71 -7.53
C ARG A 164 12.06 6.59 -8.41
N TYR A 165 11.02 5.98 -8.98
CA TYR A 165 10.05 6.73 -9.80
C TYR A 165 9.30 7.78 -8.97
N PHE A 166 8.75 7.38 -7.83
CA PHE A 166 8.02 8.29 -6.95
C PHE A 166 8.87 9.48 -6.48
N LYS A 167 10.14 9.23 -6.16
CA LYS A 167 11.08 10.32 -5.83
C LYS A 167 11.23 11.31 -6.99
N LYS A 168 11.47 10.81 -8.22
CA LYS A 168 11.62 11.66 -9.42
C LYS A 168 10.33 12.39 -9.78
N PHE A 169 9.17 11.75 -9.61
CA PHE A 169 7.87 12.36 -9.82
C PHE A 169 7.66 13.53 -8.84
N GLY A 170 7.89 13.31 -7.54
CA GLY A 170 7.80 14.35 -6.53
C GLY A 170 8.72 15.54 -6.82
N GLU A 171 9.98 15.28 -7.19
CA GLU A 171 10.94 16.32 -7.59
C GLU A 171 10.48 17.11 -8.83
N ARG A 172 9.86 16.43 -9.82
CA ARG A 172 9.39 17.05 -11.08
C ARG A 172 8.19 17.96 -10.87
N TYR A 173 7.25 17.55 -10.01
CA TYR A 173 5.98 18.25 -9.84
C TYR A 173 5.86 19.01 -8.51
N GLY A 174 6.96 19.10 -7.74
CA GLY A 174 6.99 19.83 -6.48
C GLY A 174 6.13 19.17 -5.37
N ILE A 175 6.04 17.83 -5.36
CA ILE A 175 5.24 17.08 -4.39
C ILE A 175 6.15 16.46 -3.33
N ASP A 176 6.10 17.01 -2.12
CA ASP A 176 6.93 16.55 -1.02
C ASP A 176 6.51 15.17 -0.48
N HIS A 177 7.53 14.39 -0.10
CA HIS A 177 7.33 13.07 0.50
C HIS A 177 6.44 12.12 -0.32
N PHE A 178 6.47 12.25 -1.67
CA PHE A 178 5.69 11.38 -2.56
C PHE A 178 6.30 9.97 -2.60
N HIS A 179 5.61 9.00 -2.01
CA HIS A 179 6.03 7.60 -1.99
C HIS A 179 4.83 6.64 -1.78
N PRO A 180 4.95 5.37 -2.21
CA PRO A 180 3.82 4.42 -2.18
C PRO A 180 3.17 4.26 -0.81
N HIS A 181 3.95 4.32 0.26
CA HIS A 181 3.43 4.16 1.61
C HIS A 181 2.58 5.36 2.07
N LYS A 182 2.96 6.59 1.67
CA LYS A 182 2.14 7.78 1.93
C LYS A 182 0.81 7.73 1.19
N LEU A 183 0.78 7.29 -0.07
CA LEU A 183 -0.48 7.10 -0.81
C LEU A 183 -1.39 6.08 -0.13
N ARG A 184 -0.85 4.96 0.31
CA ARG A 184 -1.61 3.96 1.06
C ARG A 184 -2.15 4.52 2.39
N HIS A 185 -1.35 5.33 3.08
CA HIS A 185 -1.77 6.03 4.29
C HIS A 185 -2.89 7.02 3.99
N THR A 186 -2.75 7.78 2.91
CA THR A 186 -3.76 8.73 2.42
C THR A 186 -5.08 8.03 2.10
N PHE A 187 -5.04 6.89 1.39
CA PHE A 187 -6.22 6.07 1.14
C PHE A 187 -6.95 5.71 2.45
N ALA A 188 -6.21 5.19 3.44
CA ALA A 188 -6.79 4.82 4.73
C ALA A 188 -7.40 6.03 5.45
N SER A 189 -6.68 7.15 5.50
CA SER A 189 -7.10 8.36 6.18
C SER A 189 -8.35 8.97 5.54
N ILE A 190 -8.36 9.14 4.22
CA ILE A 190 -9.50 9.69 3.49
C ILE A 190 -10.73 8.78 3.63
N ALA A 191 -10.57 7.47 3.48
CA ALA A 191 -11.67 6.53 3.61
C ALA A 191 -12.32 6.61 5.01
N ILE A 192 -11.51 6.61 6.07
CA ILE A 192 -12.00 6.64 7.45
C ILE A 192 -12.60 8.02 7.79
N THR A 193 -12.00 9.11 7.34
CA THR A 193 -12.57 10.46 7.53
C THR A 193 -13.93 10.60 6.84
N ASN A 194 -14.14 9.91 5.72
CA ASN A 194 -15.43 9.84 5.03
C ASN A 194 -16.31 8.68 5.53
N HIS A 195 -16.15 8.27 6.78
CA HIS A 195 -17.01 7.32 7.50
C HIS A 195 -16.98 5.87 6.98
N ALA A 196 -15.99 5.46 6.20
CA ALA A 196 -15.81 4.05 5.88
C ALA A 196 -15.53 3.25 7.16
N ASP A 197 -16.09 2.04 7.24
CA ASP A 197 -15.85 1.15 8.36
C ASP A 197 -14.36 0.76 8.47
N VAL A 198 -13.79 0.94 9.66
CA VAL A 198 -12.37 0.69 9.93
C VAL A 198 -11.97 -0.77 9.68
N ALA A 199 -12.88 -1.73 9.96
CA ALA A 199 -12.59 -3.14 9.71
C ALA A 199 -12.52 -3.42 8.21
N SER A 200 -13.44 -2.89 7.41
CA SER A 200 -13.46 -3.00 5.95
C SER A 200 -12.23 -2.35 5.30
N VAL A 201 -11.83 -1.15 5.76
CA VAL A 201 -10.60 -0.50 5.31
C VAL A 201 -9.37 -1.35 5.66
N SER A 202 -9.31 -1.90 6.88
CA SER A 202 -8.21 -2.76 7.33
C SER A 202 -8.10 -4.04 6.50
N GLU A 203 -9.23 -4.64 6.14
CA GLU A 203 -9.33 -5.84 5.30
C GLU A 203 -8.86 -5.54 3.87
N LYS A 204 -9.38 -4.47 3.24
CA LYS A 204 -8.95 -4.02 1.90
C LYS A 204 -7.45 -3.76 1.86
N LEU A 205 -6.89 -3.16 2.89
CA LEU A 205 -5.45 -2.93 3.03
C LEU A 205 -4.65 -4.22 3.32
N GLY A 206 -5.25 -5.28 3.81
CA GLY A 206 -4.54 -6.50 4.23
C GLY A 206 -3.65 -6.26 5.45
N HIS A 207 -4.16 -5.56 6.47
CA HIS A 207 -3.48 -5.42 7.75
C HIS A 207 -3.75 -6.65 8.62
N ALA A 208 -2.71 -7.43 8.93
CA ALA A 208 -2.81 -8.55 9.85
C ALA A 208 -3.25 -8.12 11.27
N ASN A 209 -3.00 -6.87 11.65
CA ASN A 209 -3.41 -6.27 12.91
C ASN A 209 -4.26 -5.03 12.67
N LYS A 210 -5.57 -5.13 12.97
CA LYS A 210 -6.54 -4.04 12.87
C LYS A 210 -6.14 -2.81 13.71
N GLY A 211 -5.35 -3.00 14.75
CA GLY A 211 -4.81 -1.92 15.58
C GLY A 211 -3.88 -0.94 14.83
N ILE A 212 -3.33 -1.33 13.67
CA ILE A 212 -2.54 -0.43 12.82
C ILE A 212 -3.46 0.60 12.19
N THR A 213 -4.58 0.16 11.61
CA THR A 213 -5.59 1.06 11.03
C THR A 213 -6.24 1.94 12.09
N LEU A 214 -6.51 1.37 13.28
CA LEU A 214 -7.09 2.12 14.39
C LEU A 214 -6.16 3.22 14.89
N LYS A 215 -4.84 3.02 14.93
CA LYS A 215 -3.86 4.06 15.28
C LYS A 215 -3.84 5.22 14.29
N MET A 216 -4.06 4.95 13.00
CA MET A 216 -4.21 6.01 11.99
C MET A 216 -5.45 6.87 12.27
N TYR A 217 -6.52 6.24 12.82
CA TYR A 217 -7.79 6.90 13.14
C TYR A 217 -7.74 7.77 14.42
N THR A 218 -6.99 7.38 15.44
CA THR A 218 -6.95 8.12 16.74
C THR A 218 -6.45 9.56 16.61
N HIS A 219 -5.83 9.93 15.49
CA HIS A 219 -5.38 11.29 15.22
C HIS A 219 -6.40 12.17 14.46
N ALA A 220 -7.42 11.57 13.83
CA ALA A 220 -8.50 12.29 13.11
C ALA A 220 -9.68 12.70 14.01
N ASN A 221 -9.58 12.56 15.34
CA ASN A 221 -10.70 12.16 16.19
C ASN A 221 -11.53 13.25 16.92
N ALA A 222 -11.20 14.53 16.88
CA ALA A 222 -12.05 15.52 17.58
C ALA A 222 -13.38 15.80 16.84
N GLU A 223 -13.35 15.86 15.52
CA GLU A 223 -14.55 16.05 14.68
C GLU A 223 -15.41 14.79 14.59
N SER A 224 -14.78 13.62 14.52
CA SER A 224 -15.49 12.34 14.42
C SER A 224 -16.27 11.98 15.69
N ILE A 225 -15.81 12.37 16.87
CA ILE A 225 -16.54 12.15 18.12
C ILE A 225 -17.83 12.98 18.14
N LYS A 226 -17.79 14.21 17.62
CA LYS A 226 -18.97 15.08 17.50
C LYS A 226 -19.94 14.52 16.46
N ALA A 227 -19.43 14.09 15.29
CA ALA A 227 -20.22 13.49 14.23
C ALA A 227 -20.94 12.20 14.66
N ALA A 228 -20.34 11.35 15.48
CA ALA A 228 -20.98 10.15 16.01
C ALA A 228 -22.26 10.46 16.83
N GLY A 229 -22.21 11.52 17.64
CA GLY A 229 -23.39 11.99 18.37
C GLY A 229 -24.50 12.53 17.46
N ASP A 230 -24.14 13.20 16.37
CA ASP A 230 -25.10 13.72 15.40
C ASP A 230 -25.73 12.61 14.57
N ILE A 231 -24.95 11.61 14.14
CA ILE A 231 -25.44 10.41 13.44
C ILE A 231 -26.48 9.68 14.29
N PHE A 232 -26.21 9.45 15.57
CA PHE A 232 -27.15 8.81 16.48
C PHE A 232 -28.44 9.62 16.64
N ARG A 233 -28.33 10.94 16.85
CA ARG A 233 -29.50 11.84 16.97
C ARG A 233 -30.34 11.83 15.68
N ASN A 234 -29.70 11.84 14.51
CA ASN A 234 -30.40 11.84 13.23
C ASN A 234 -31.09 10.49 12.97
N ALA A 235 -30.47 9.37 13.29
CA ALA A 235 -31.07 8.05 13.19
C ALA A 235 -32.33 7.89 14.09
N LEU A 236 -32.33 8.50 15.29
CA LEU A 236 -33.50 8.52 16.16
C LEU A 236 -34.64 9.41 15.64
N LYS A 237 -34.30 10.52 14.94
CA LYS A 237 -35.30 11.40 14.34
C LYS A 237 -35.97 10.75 13.13
N ALA A 238 -35.21 10.12 12.25
CA ALA A 238 -35.72 9.44 11.06
C ALA A 238 -36.78 8.37 11.42
N LYS A 239 -36.51 7.56 12.46
CA LYS A 239 -37.52 6.58 12.95
C LYS A 239 -38.79 7.17 13.54
N LYS A 240 -38.75 8.42 14.02
CA LYS A 240 -39.94 9.09 14.55
C LYS A 240 -40.87 9.61 13.45
N ASP A 241 -40.33 9.97 12.30
CA ASP A 241 -41.10 10.46 11.17
C ASP A 241 -41.83 9.34 10.42
N ASP A 242 -41.19 8.16 10.29
CA ASP A 242 -41.84 6.96 9.72
C ASP A 242 -43.01 6.45 10.58
N SER A 243 -42.96 6.63 11.89
CA SER A 243 -44.03 6.21 12.80
C SER A 243 -45.19 7.19 12.90
N LYS A 244 -45.13 8.37 12.24
CA LYS A 244 -46.19 9.34 12.16
C LYS A 244 -46.98 9.30 10.83
N GLN A 245 -46.51 8.51 9.86
CA GLN A 245 -47.13 8.32 8.54
C GLN A 245 -47.85 6.95 8.40
N ALA A 246 -47.87 6.14 9.44
CA ALA A 246 -48.66 4.91 9.56
C ALA A 246 -49.84 5.13 10.53
#